data_376284b662cf44a6b67f63cce4e7600a
#
_entry.id   376284b662cf44a6b67f63cce4e7600a
#
_cell.length_a   1.000
_cell.length_b   1.000
_cell.length_c   1.000
_cell.angle_alpha   90.00
_cell.angle_beta   90.00
_cell.angle_gamma   90.00
#
_symmetry.space_group_name_H-M   'P 1'
#
loop_
_entity.id
_entity.type
_entity.pdbx_description
1 polymer ?
#
loop_
_entity_poly.entity_id
_entity_poly.type
_entity_poly.pdbx_seq_one_letter_code
_entity_poly.pdbx_strand_id
1 'polypeptide(L)'
;MYEIYIGNKNYSSWSLRPWVLLRARGIPFVEHVKPFARGSNFDAFRAFSPTGKVPCLRDGATVVWDSLGICEFLAERHAGLWPADAAARTWARCAAAEMHSGFATLRNSCTMNV
;
A
#
# COMPACT_ATOMS: atom_id res chain seq x y z
N MET A 1 -2.98 -6.89 -16.02
CA MET A 1 -3.74 -6.73 -14.76
C MET A 1 -2.79 -6.59 -13.61
N TYR A 2 -3.10 -5.74 -12.66
CA TYR A 2 -2.31 -5.58 -11.46
C TYR A 2 -2.42 -6.80 -10.55
N GLU A 3 -1.31 -7.17 -9.92
CA GLU A 3 -1.28 -8.17 -8.87
C GLU A 3 -0.75 -7.48 -7.60
N ILE A 4 -1.48 -7.63 -6.50
CA ILE A 4 -1.06 -7.04 -5.24
C ILE A 4 -0.80 -8.13 -4.20
N TYR A 5 0.35 -8.05 -3.57
CA TYR A 5 0.74 -8.96 -2.48
C TYR A 5 0.55 -8.21 -1.17
N ILE A 6 -0.29 -8.75 -0.30
CA ILE A 6 -0.69 -8.12 0.95
C ILE A 6 -0.56 -9.07 2.12
N GLY A 7 -0.44 -8.53 3.33
CA GLY A 7 -0.52 -9.30 4.55
C GLY A 7 -1.97 -9.58 4.96
N ASN A 8 -2.16 -10.07 6.18
CA ASN A 8 -3.49 -10.35 6.72
C ASN A 8 -4.35 -9.07 6.67
N LYS A 9 -5.54 -9.18 6.09
CA LYS A 9 -6.42 -8.02 5.86
C LYS A 9 -6.85 -7.32 7.14
N ASN A 10 -6.98 -8.04 8.23
CA ASN A 10 -7.41 -7.47 9.52
C ASN A 10 -6.26 -6.94 10.38
N TYR A 11 -5.01 -7.17 10.00
CA TYR A 11 -3.84 -6.72 10.77
C TYR A 11 -2.90 -5.81 10.00
N SER A 12 -2.80 -5.95 8.68
CA SER A 12 -1.83 -5.20 7.89
C SER A 12 -2.39 -3.85 7.44
N SER A 13 -2.17 -2.81 8.27
CA SER A 13 -2.60 -1.45 7.93
C SER A 13 -1.88 -0.87 6.72
N TRP A 14 -0.62 -1.22 6.51
CA TRP A 14 0.14 -0.79 5.34
C TRP A 14 -0.43 -1.39 4.05
N SER A 15 -0.82 -2.67 4.08
CA SER A 15 -1.45 -3.34 2.93
C SER A 15 -2.84 -2.78 2.64
N LEU A 16 -3.56 -2.35 3.67
CA LEU A 16 -4.91 -1.79 3.53
C LEU A 16 -4.93 -0.55 2.63
N ARG A 17 -3.92 0.29 2.70
CA ARG A 17 -3.90 1.57 1.99
C ARG A 17 -4.05 1.42 0.46
N PRO A 18 -3.16 0.72 -0.25
CA PRO A 18 -3.34 0.54 -1.69
C PRO A 18 -4.51 -0.37 -2.03
N TRP A 19 -4.84 -1.33 -1.18
CA TRP A 19 -5.98 -2.22 -1.38
C TRP A 19 -7.30 -1.43 -1.41
N VAL A 20 -7.48 -0.52 -0.43
CA VAL A 20 -8.66 0.35 -0.39
C VAL A 20 -8.73 1.25 -1.61
N LEU A 21 -7.60 1.80 -2.04
CA LEU A 21 -7.52 2.65 -3.22
C LEU A 21 -8.00 1.90 -4.46
N LEU A 22 -7.48 0.70 -4.70
CA LEU A 22 -7.86 -0.13 -5.84
C LEU A 22 -9.36 -0.47 -5.80
N ARG A 23 -9.87 -0.86 -4.64
CA ARG A 23 -11.28 -1.20 -4.47
C ARG A 23 -12.20 0.00 -4.63
N ALA A 24 -11.89 1.11 -3.98
CA ALA A 24 -12.72 2.32 -4.01
C ALA A 24 -12.83 2.91 -5.41
N ARG A 25 -11.77 2.78 -6.20
CA ARG A 25 -11.74 3.31 -7.57
C ARG A 25 -12.16 2.30 -8.63
N GLY A 26 -12.50 1.07 -8.22
CA GLY A 26 -12.93 0.03 -9.15
C GLY A 26 -11.83 -0.42 -10.12
N ILE A 27 -10.57 -0.31 -9.72
CA ILE A 27 -9.44 -0.73 -10.54
C ILE A 27 -9.27 -2.25 -10.40
N PRO A 28 -9.33 -3.02 -11.50
CA PRO A 28 -9.21 -4.48 -11.43
C PRO A 28 -7.82 -4.92 -10.96
N PHE A 29 -7.78 -5.92 -10.10
CA PHE A 29 -6.54 -6.50 -9.61
C PHE A 29 -6.74 -7.93 -9.12
N VAL A 30 -5.65 -8.68 -9.08
CA VAL A 30 -5.60 -10.00 -8.43
C VAL A 30 -4.87 -9.84 -7.11
N GLU A 31 -5.46 -10.35 -6.04
CA GLU A 31 -4.82 -10.26 -4.72
C GLU A 31 -4.18 -11.58 -4.31
N HIS A 32 -3.01 -11.45 -3.69
CA HIS A 32 -2.28 -12.56 -3.09
C HIS A 32 -2.10 -12.26 -1.61
N VAL A 33 -2.86 -12.92 -0.77
CA VAL A 33 -2.75 -12.74 0.69
C VAL A 33 -1.62 -13.62 1.19
N LYS A 34 -0.64 -13.00 1.84
CA LYS A 34 0.52 -13.67 2.45
C LYS A 34 0.45 -13.49 3.96
N PRO A 35 -0.09 -14.48 4.71
CA PRO A 35 -0.27 -14.34 6.14
C PRO A 35 1.05 -14.12 6.87
N PHE A 36 1.01 -13.30 7.93
CA PHE A 36 2.14 -13.16 8.82
C PHE A 36 2.34 -14.46 9.59
N ALA A 37 3.60 -14.92 9.64
CA ALA A 37 4.01 -16.07 10.44
C ALA A 37 4.69 -15.58 11.73
N ARG A 38 4.91 -16.51 12.64
CA ARG A 38 5.70 -16.23 13.85
C ARG A 38 7.15 -15.92 13.46
N GLY A 39 7.75 -14.93 14.14
CA GLY A 39 9.10 -14.49 13.86
C GLY A 39 9.17 -13.57 12.64
N SER A 40 10.32 -13.58 11.95
CA SER A 40 10.53 -12.75 10.80
C SER A 40 9.82 -13.26 9.57
N ASN A 41 9.12 -12.39 8.87
CA ASN A 41 8.46 -12.70 7.58
C ASN A 41 9.33 -12.28 6.39
N PHE A 42 10.52 -11.75 6.65
CA PHE A 42 11.38 -11.16 5.64
C PHE A 42 11.71 -12.15 4.50
N ASP A 43 12.21 -13.33 4.85
CA ASP A 43 12.62 -14.31 3.84
C ASP A 43 11.44 -14.79 2.98
N ALA A 44 10.29 -15.04 3.60
CA ALA A 44 9.10 -15.45 2.88
C ALA A 44 8.62 -14.35 1.92
N PHE A 45 8.65 -13.08 2.34
CA PHE A 45 8.19 -11.97 1.53
C PHE A 45 9.19 -11.55 0.46
N ARG A 46 10.48 -11.83 0.64
CA ARG A 46 11.51 -11.56 -0.38
C ARG A 46 11.27 -12.31 -1.68
N ALA A 47 10.51 -13.40 -1.65
CA ALA A 47 10.19 -14.14 -2.87
C ALA A 47 9.42 -13.29 -3.89
N PHE A 48 8.67 -12.29 -3.46
CA PHE A 48 7.90 -11.40 -4.35
C PHE A 48 8.17 -9.91 -4.13
N SER A 49 8.72 -9.53 -3.00
CA SER A 49 8.95 -8.12 -2.64
C SER A 49 10.44 -7.83 -2.45
N PRO A 50 11.00 -6.84 -3.14
CA PRO A 50 12.41 -6.49 -3.02
C PRO A 50 12.83 -6.10 -1.60
N THR A 51 11.90 -5.52 -0.82
CA THR A 51 12.17 -5.09 0.56
C THR A 51 11.88 -6.17 1.59
N GLY A 52 11.27 -7.28 1.18
CA GLY A 52 10.78 -8.29 2.11
C GLY A 52 9.59 -7.84 2.93
N LYS A 53 8.88 -6.82 2.47
CA LYS A 53 7.71 -6.23 3.16
C LYS A 53 6.50 -6.20 2.24
N VAL A 54 5.32 -6.13 2.84
CA VAL A 54 4.06 -5.90 2.14
C VAL A 54 3.55 -4.49 2.48
N PRO A 55 2.78 -3.83 1.59
CA PRO A 55 2.29 -4.33 0.30
C PRO A 55 3.36 -4.28 -0.80
N CYS A 56 3.14 -5.07 -1.84
CA CYS A 56 3.93 -5.02 -3.07
C CYS A 56 3.00 -5.21 -4.25
N LEU A 57 3.13 -4.37 -5.27
CA LEU A 57 2.31 -4.44 -6.48
C LEU A 57 3.18 -4.88 -7.64
N ARG A 58 2.60 -5.70 -8.51
CA ARG A 58 3.24 -6.10 -9.76
C ARG A 58 2.34 -5.75 -10.94
N ASP A 59 2.92 -5.12 -11.95
CA ASP A 59 2.26 -4.83 -13.22
C ASP A 59 3.15 -5.37 -14.33
N GLY A 60 2.87 -6.60 -14.79
CA GLY A 60 3.74 -7.31 -15.71
C GLY A 60 5.13 -7.50 -15.09
N ALA A 61 6.15 -6.97 -15.73
CA ALA A 61 7.52 -7.03 -15.25
C ALA A 61 7.86 -5.93 -14.23
N THR A 62 7.01 -4.93 -14.08
CA THR A 62 7.24 -3.82 -13.17
C THR A 62 6.84 -4.22 -11.74
N VAL A 63 7.76 -4.04 -10.81
CA VAL A 63 7.54 -4.31 -9.39
C VAL A 63 7.56 -2.99 -8.64
N VAL A 64 6.49 -2.72 -7.88
CA VAL A 64 6.33 -1.48 -7.12
C VAL A 64 6.15 -1.82 -5.65
N TRP A 65 6.98 -1.27 -4.81
CA TRP A 65 6.92 -1.51 -3.37
C TRP A 65 6.68 -0.22 -2.61
N ASP A 66 6.37 -0.36 -1.32
CA ASP A 66 5.95 0.71 -0.44
C ASP A 66 4.53 1.22 -0.76
N SER A 67 3.72 1.37 0.28
CA SER A 67 2.32 1.75 0.09
C SER A 67 2.13 3.09 -0.61
N LEU A 68 2.95 4.09 -0.26
CA LEU A 68 2.88 5.41 -0.91
C LEU A 68 3.39 5.33 -2.34
N GLY A 69 4.47 4.59 -2.58
CA GLY A 69 5.00 4.36 -3.92
C GLY A 69 3.98 3.70 -4.83
N ILE A 70 3.24 2.72 -4.32
CA ILE A 70 2.16 2.05 -5.06
C ILE A 70 1.04 3.06 -5.39
N CYS A 71 0.61 3.86 -4.43
CA CYS A 71 -0.43 4.85 -4.65
C CYS A 71 -0.01 5.90 -5.69
N GLU A 72 1.22 6.37 -5.65
CA GLU A 72 1.74 7.33 -6.64
C GLU A 72 1.87 6.70 -8.02
N PHE A 73 2.31 5.44 -8.10
CA PHE A 73 2.36 4.68 -9.36
C PHE A 73 0.97 4.60 -10.01
N LEU A 74 -0.04 4.28 -9.21
CA LEU A 74 -1.42 4.19 -9.69
C LEU A 74 -1.97 5.57 -10.09
N ALA A 75 -1.59 6.62 -9.37
CA ALA A 75 -2.04 7.98 -9.65
C ALA A 75 -1.55 8.50 -11.00
N GLU A 76 -0.39 8.05 -11.46
CA GLU A 76 0.11 8.40 -12.79
C GLU A 76 -0.73 7.76 -13.91
N ARG A 77 -1.36 6.62 -13.65
CA ARG A 77 -2.06 5.82 -14.65
C ARG A 77 -3.57 5.94 -14.60
N HIS A 78 -4.10 6.44 -13.50
CA HIS A 78 -5.54 6.55 -13.29
C HIS A 78 -5.89 7.96 -12.84
N ALA A 79 -6.67 8.66 -13.65
CA ALA A 79 -7.08 10.04 -13.37
C ALA A 79 -7.96 10.11 -12.12
N GLY A 80 -7.85 11.20 -11.36
CA GLY A 80 -8.72 11.49 -10.24
C GLY A 80 -8.33 10.86 -8.91
N LEU A 81 -7.16 10.22 -8.81
CA LEU A 81 -6.67 9.69 -7.53
C LEU A 81 -6.16 10.80 -6.61
N TRP A 82 -5.54 11.83 -7.19
CA TRP A 82 -5.22 13.06 -6.49
C TRP A 82 -6.18 14.17 -6.89
N PRO A 83 -6.44 15.17 -6.03
CA PRO A 83 -7.25 16.33 -6.43
C PRO A 83 -6.70 17.01 -7.68
N ALA A 84 -7.61 17.44 -8.57
CA ALA A 84 -7.23 18.15 -9.79
C ALA A 84 -6.70 19.57 -9.51
N ASP A 85 -7.24 20.22 -8.48
CA ASP A 85 -6.77 21.53 -8.05
C ASP A 85 -5.36 21.45 -7.46
N ALA A 86 -4.45 22.29 -7.94
CA ALA A 86 -3.04 22.23 -7.56
C ALA A 86 -2.80 22.45 -6.06
N ALA A 87 -3.51 23.39 -5.46
CA ALA A 87 -3.37 23.68 -4.02
C ALA A 87 -3.91 22.52 -3.17
N ALA A 88 -5.07 21.99 -3.54
CA ALA A 88 -5.66 20.83 -2.87
C ALA A 88 -4.77 19.60 -3.02
N ARG A 89 -4.19 19.40 -4.19
CA ARG A 89 -3.27 18.29 -4.46
C ARG A 89 -2.00 18.37 -3.61
N THR A 90 -1.44 19.55 -3.48
CA THR A 90 -0.27 19.80 -2.63
C THR A 90 -0.58 19.46 -1.18
N TRP A 91 -1.70 19.96 -0.67
CA TRP A 91 -2.13 19.65 0.70
C TRP A 91 -2.34 18.14 0.91
N ALA A 92 -3.00 17.48 -0.04
CA ALA A 92 -3.26 16.05 0.04
C ALA A 92 -1.97 15.24 0.07
N ARG A 93 -0.98 15.60 -0.75
CA ARG A 93 0.32 14.94 -0.74
C ARG A 93 1.08 15.14 0.56
N CYS A 94 1.03 16.34 1.12
CA CYS A 94 1.64 16.62 2.41
C CYS A 94 1.00 15.80 3.53
N ALA A 95 -0.32 15.76 3.58
CA ALA A 95 -1.06 14.99 4.58
C ALA A 95 -0.78 13.48 4.46
N ALA A 96 -0.77 12.96 3.23
CA ALA A 96 -0.48 11.55 2.97
C ALA A 96 0.95 11.19 3.38
N ALA A 97 1.92 12.03 3.07
CA ALA A 97 3.32 11.81 3.42
C ALA A 97 3.54 11.88 4.94
N GLU A 98 2.89 12.81 5.62
CA GLU A 98 2.96 12.91 7.08
C GLU A 98 2.40 11.66 7.75
N MET A 99 1.24 11.18 7.30
CA MET A 99 0.65 9.95 7.82
C MET A 99 1.52 8.74 7.52
N HIS A 100 2.15 8.71 6.35
CA HIS A 100 3.02 7.61 5.94
C HIS A 100 4.28 7.52 6.81
N SER A 101 4.90 8.64 7.14
CA SER A 101 6.18 8.69 7.85
C SER A 101 6.09 8.97 9.35
N GLY A 102 4.92 9.41 9.84
CA GLY A 102 4.75 9.84 11.22
C GLY A 102 3.85 8.94 12.06
N PHE A 103 3.44 9.46 13.22
CA PHE A 103 2.49 8.82 14.14
C PHE A 103 2.97 7.48 14.70
N ALA A 104 4.27 7.34 14.99
CA ALA A 104 4.85 6.09 15.45
C ALA A 104 4.19 5.57 16.74
N THR A 105 3.92 6.46 17.71
CA THR A 105 3.27 6.08 18.97
C THR A 105 1.87 5.54 18.75
N LEU A 106 1.09 6.22 17.90
CA LEU A 106 -0.26 5.78 17.53
C LEU A 106 -0.24 4.39 16.91
N ARG A 107 0.66 4.17 15.96
CA ARG A 107 0.77 2.89 15.26
C ARG A 107 1.20 1.75 16.17
N ASN A 108 2.13 2.01 17.10
CA ASN A 108 2.62 1.00 18.02
C ASN A 108 1.62 0.67 19.11
N SER A 109 0.85 1.67 19.58
CA SER A 109 -0.10 1.51 20.69
C SER A 109 -1.51 1.12 20.21
N CYS A 110 -1.91 1.57 19.03
CA CYS A 110 -3.24 1.37 18.48
C CYS A 110 -3.14 0.67 17.11
N THR A 111 -2.72 -0.58 17.12
CA THR A 111 -2.59 -1.38 15.90
C THR A 111 -3.97 -1.71 15.32
N MET A 112 -4.00 -1.94 14.00
CA MET A 112 -5.22 -2.35 13.32
C MET A 112 -5.60 -3.78 13.72
N ASN A 113 -6.86 -3.97 14.08
CA ASN A 113 -7.45 -5.29 14.31
C ASN A 113 -8.96 -5.18 14.04
N VAL A 114 -9.36 -5.69 12.90
CA VAL A 114 -10.76 -5.56 12.41
C VAL A 114 -11.48 -6.89 12.47
#